data_9dc8262e5392cf6a788c05ae5df0fde4
#
_entry.id   9dc8262e5392cf6a788c05ae5df0fde4
#
_cell.length_a   1.000
_cell.length_b   1.000
_cell.length_c   1.000
_cell.angle_alpha   90.00
_cell.angle_beta   90.00
_cell.angle_gamma   90.00
#
_symmetry.space_group_name_H-M   'P 1'
#
loop_
_entity.id
_entity.type
_entity.pdbx_description
1 polymer ?
#
loop_
_entity_poly.entity_id
_entity_poly.type
_entity_poly.pdbx_seq_one_letter_code
_entity_poly.pdbx_strand_id
1 'polypeptide(L)'
;MLKSFVKNAVTTVVRLPGISYVVQHPSVRQVLEPMKGGQLLYGYGWFRPHPFDRELGIEASGFMPTEQLTIDDSIATRGLGYAGSQPTPVRVALDSLPDLERFAFFDMGCGKGRALIIASEYPFKSLVGVEYAPDLAERGRLNAAICAERYPERTAIRIDLADATTYTFPEGDLVVFLYNPFQAELVEKVVRNIEAAIDSDPSRRVFVVYCNPVSVHCFDASPKLVRRFAKQVPYAASERGFGPNIDETVVIWQGGALPAPTERADDVIQFNEDGTHAFIHYRRYR
;
A
#
# COMPACT_ATOMS: atom_id res chain seq x y z
N MET A 1 11.54 -29.18 -4.04
CA MET A 1 12.53 -29.46 -2.99
C MET A 1 13.90 -28.84 -3.32
N LEU A 2 14.60 -29.17 -4.42
CA LEU A 2 15.96 -28.65 -4.73
C LEU A 2 16.01 -27.10 -4.84
N LYS A 3 15.04 -26.46 -5.50
CA LYS A 3 14.98 -25.00 -5.64
C LYS A 3 14.78 -24.28 -4.28
N SER A 4 13.97 -24.85 -3.38
CA SER A 4 13.77 -24.32 -2.04
C SER A 4 15.02 -24.47 -1.18
N PHE A 5 15.71 -25.60 -1.27
CA PHE A 5 16.96 -25.84 -0.57
C PHE A 5 18.06 -24.87 -1.03
N VAL A 6 18.22 -24.68 -2.35
CA VAL A 6 19.21 -23.73 -2.91
C VAL A 6 18.89 -22.29 -2.48
N LYS A 7 17.61 -21.91 -2.52
CA LYS A 7 17.16 -20.57 -2.06
C LYS A 7 17.51 -20.34 -0.59
N ASN A 8 17.22 -21.29 0.27
CA ASN A 8 17.53 -21.19 1.71
C ASN A 8 19.02 -21.15 1.99
N ALA A 9 19.81 -22.00 1.29
CA ALA A 9 21.26 -22.01 1.43
C ALA A 9 21.90 -20.67 1.01
N VAL A 10 21.49 -20.12 -0.15
CA VAL A 10 21.96 -18.81 -0.62
C VAL A 10 21.57 -17.70 0.36
N THR A 11 20.33 -17.70 0.84
CA THR A 11 19.86 -16.70 1.81
C THR A 11 20.64 -16.77 3.13
N THR A 12 20.98 -17.98 3.59
CA THR A 12 21.76 -18.17 4.82
C THR A 12 23.21 -17.67 4.66
N VAL A 13 23.87 -18.00 3.55
CA VAL A 13 25.24 -17.56 3.28
C VAL A 13 25.34 -16.04 3.15
N VAL A 14 24.38 -15.41 2.47
CA VAL A 14 24.36 -13.94 2.28
C VAL A 14 24.13 -13.19 3.59
N ARG A 15 23.50 -13.82 4.58
CA ARG A 15 23.29 -13.23 5.92
C ARG A 15 24.49 -13.32 6.85
N LEU A 16 25.54 -14.04 6.48
CA LEU A 16 26.76 -14.05 7.29
C LEU A 16 27.39 -12.65 7.33
N PRO A 17 27.83 -12.17 8.53
CA PRO A 17 28.42 -10.84 8.68
C PRO A 17 29.49 -10.54 7.65
N GLY A 18 30.29 -10.22 7.21
CA GLY A 18 31.29 -10.01 6.17
C GLY A 18 30.78 -10.23 4.72
N ILE A 19 30.07 -11.31 4.45
CA ILE A 19 29.50 -11.60 3.13
C ILE A 19 28.36 -10.64 2.85
N SER A 20 27.50 -10.39 3.81
CA SER A 20 26.42 -9.39 3.73
C SER A 20 26.99 -8.01 3.36
N TYR A 21 28.06 -7.59 4.01
CA TYR A 21 28.70 -6.30 3.72
C TYR A 21 29.22 -6.20 2.27
N VAL A 22 29.93 -7.23 1.80
CA VAL A 22 30.47 -7.26 0.43
C VAL A 22 29.34 -7.29 -0.61
N VAL A 23 28.35 -8.14 -0.41
CA VAL A 23 27.24 -8.30 -1.34
C VAL A 23 26.34 -7.04 -1.38
N GLN A 24 26.21 -6.34 -0.27
CA GLN A 24 25.43 -5.08 -0.19
C GLN A 24 26.22 -3.86 -0.68
N HIS A 25 27.52 -3.98 -0.93
CA HIS A 25 28.31 -2.87 -1.45
C HIS A 25 27.77 -2.40 -2.80
N PRO A 26 27.56 -1.08 -3.02
CA PRO A 26 26.89 -0.55 -4.21
C PRO A 26 27.48 -1.05 -5.54
N SER A 27 28.82 -1.09 -5.65
CA SER A 27 29.49 -1.54 -6.88
C SER A 27 29.30 -3.04 -7.16
N VAL A 28 29.27 -3.88 -6.12
CA VAL A 28 29.03 -5.33 -6.25
C VAL A 28 27.58 -5.57 -6.62
N ARG A 29 26.68 -4.87 -5.97
CA ARG A 29 25.25 -4.95 -6.22
C ARG A 29 24.89 -4.54 -7.64
N GLN A 30 25.46 -3.44 -8.15
CA GLN A 30 25.23 -2.95 -9.51
C GLN A 30 25.54 -4.01 -10.58
N VAL A 31 26.52 -4.88 -10.31
CA VAL A 31 26.92 -5.97 -11.21
C VAL A 31 26.05 -7.21 -11.02
N LEU A 32 25.78 -7.61 -9.77
CA LEU A 32 25.13 -8.88 -9.48
C LEU A 32 23.59 -8.82 -9.56
N GLU A 33 22.98 -7.67 -9.25
CA GLU A 33 21.51 -7.53 -9.22
C GLU A 33 20.84 -7.79 -10.57
N PRO A 34 21.37 -7.33 -11.73
CA PRO A 34 20.80 -7.63 -13.04
C PRO A 34 21.07 -9.04 -13.53
N MET A 35 21.97 -9.80 -12.88
CA MET A 35 22.30 -11.16 -13.30
C MET A 35 21.15 -12.12 -12.99
N LYS A 36 21.03 -13.18 -13.82
CA LYS A 36 20.07 -14.27 -13.61
C LYS A 36 20.35 -14.94 -12.24
N GLY A 37 19.48 -14.74 -11.29
CA GLY A 37 19.66 -15.18 -9.88
C GLY A 37 20.02 -14.06 -8.91
N GLY A 38 20.32 -12.85 -9.36
CA GLY A 38 20.55 -11.68 -8.49
C GLY A 38 19.37 -11.40 -7.57
N GLN A 39 18.16 -11.69 -8.00
CA GLN A 39 16.94 -11.62 -7.19
C GLN A 39 16.98 -12.56 -5.95
N LEU A 40 17.70 -13.69 -6.02
CA LEU A 40 17.91 -14.58 -4.87
C LEU A 40 18.85 -13.96 -3.83
N LEU A 41 19.78 -13.13 -4.28
CA LEU A 41 20.77 -12.47 -3.43
C LEU A 41 20.24 -11.18 -2.81
N TYR A 42 19.53 -10.38 -3.59
CA TYR A 42 19.15 -9.01 -3.22
C TYR A 42 17.67 -8.85 -2.90
N GLY A 43 16.90 -9.92 -3.05
CA GLY A 43 15.44 -9.80 -3.03
C GLY A 43 14.96 -8.84 -4.14
N TYR A 44 13.80 -8.29 -3.98
CA TYR A 44 13.19 -7.40 -4.98
C TYR A 44 13.56 -5.91 -4.78
N GLY A 45 14.74 -5.63 -4.25
CA GLY A 45 15.15 -4.24 -4.00
C GLY A 45 14.47 -3.56 -2.81
N TRP A 46 13.58 -4.24 -2.12
CA TRP A 46 12.82 -3.71 -0.99
C TRP A 46 13.68 -3.22 0.18
N PHE A 47 14.89 -3.76 0.31
CA PHE A 47 15.81 -3.38 1.38
C PHE A 47 16.65 -2.15 1.06
N ARG A 48 16.53 -1.60 -0.14
CA ARG A 48 17.19 -0.34 -0.49
C ARG A 48 16.31 0.83 -0.09
N PRO A 49 16.90 1.92 0.45
CA PRO A 49 16.15 3.15 0.64
C PRO A 49 15.58 3.64 -0.70
N HIS A 50 14.27 3.77 -0.78
CA HIS A 50 13.59 4.24 -1.98
C HIS A 50 14.04 5.68 -2.31
N PRO A 51 14.17 6.10 -3.59
CA PRO A 51 14.53 7.46 -3.95
C PRO A 51 13.65 8.52 -3.30
N PHE A 52 12.35 8.30 -3.24
CA PHE A 52 11.37 9.14 -2.55
C PHE A 52 11.71 9.31 -1.05
N ASP A 53 12.05 8.21 -0.37
CA ASP A 53 12.40 8.25 1.06
C ASP A 53 13.69 9.02 1.29
N ARG A 54 14.71 8.81 0.43
CA ARG A 54 16.00 9.52 0.52
C ARG A 54 15.84 11.02 0.28
N GLU A 55 15.02 11.39 -0.69
CA GLU A 55 14.75 12.79 -0.99
C GLU A 55 14.12 13.51 0.21
N LEU A 56 13.18 12.85 0.90
CA LEU A 56 12.48 13.41 2.04
C LEU A 56 13.21 13.23 3.37
N GLY A 57 14.20 12.35 3.45
CA GLY A 57 14.87 12.01 4.70
C GLY A 57 14.04 11.09 5.61
N ILE A 58 13.08 10.36 5.06
CA ILE A 58 12.19 9.44 5.79
C ILE A 58 12.66 7.99 5.67
N GLU A 59 12.10 7.12 6.50
CA GLU A 59 12.37 5.68 6.50
C GLU A 59 11.07 4.89 6.32
N ALA A 60 10.60 4.78 5.06
CA ALA A 60 9.41 4.00 4.73
C ALA A 60 9.70 2.84 3.76
N SER A 61 10.97 2.57 3.47
CA SER A 61 11.41 1.43 2.65
C SER A 61 11.46 0.13 3.44
N GLY A 62 11.58 -0.97 2.71
CA GLY A 62 11.75 -2.30 3.26
C GLY A 62 10.49 -3.15 3.12
N PHE A 63 10.70 -4.44 3.33
CA PHE A 63 9.65 -5.43 3.48
C PHE A 63 9.80 -6.09 4.84
N MET A 64 8.72 -6.17 5.60
CA MET A 64 8.67 -6.87 6.88
C MET A 64 7.54 -7.90 6.82
N PRO A 65 7.88 -9.21 6.84
CA PRO A 65 6.84 -10.24 6.92
C PRO A 65 6.12 -10.16 8.27
N THR A 66 4.90 -10.66 8.34
CA THR A 66 4.06 -10.58 9.55
C THR A 66 4.71 -11.13 10.80
N GLU A 67 5.53 -12.18 10.66
CA GLU A 67 6.25 -12.82 11.77
C GLU A 67 7.33 -11.92 12.40
N GLN A 68 7.70 -10.83 11.75
CA GLN A 68 8.65 -9.83 12.25
C GLN A 68 7.99 -8.57 12.81
N LEU A 69 6.67 -8.47 12.69
CA LEU A 69 5.91 -7.37 13.26
C LEU A 69 5.59 -7.65 14.73
N THR A 70 5.62 -6.62 15.54
CA THR A 70 5.22 -6.71 16.97
C THR A 70 3.69 -6.68 17.06
N ILE A 71 3.04 -7.79 16.72
CA ILE A 71 1.58 -7.94 16.70
C ILE A 71 1.17 -9.25 17.37
N ASP A 72 -0.07 -9.32 17.87
CA ASP A 72 -0.64 -10.55 18.43
C ASP A 72 -0.78 -11.65 17.37
N ASP A 73 -0.53 -12.91 17.74
CA ASP A 73 -0.62 -14.06 16.85
C ASP A 73 -1.97 -14.18 16.13
N SER A 74 -3.06 -13.74 16.77
CA SER A 74 -4.40 -13.74 16.17
C SER A 74 -4.54 -12.80 14.96
N ILE A 75 -3.68 -11.79 14.85
CA ILE A 75 -3.64 -10.81 13.76
C ILE A 75 -2.50 -11.13 12.79
N ALA A 76 -1.39 -11.67 13.29
CA ALA A 76 -0.26 -12.11 12.45
C ALA A 76 -0.70 -13.08 11.33
N THR A 77 -1.74 -13.89 11.58
CA THR A 77 -2.31 -14.81 10.59
C THR A 77 -3.22 -14.14 9.55
N ARG A 78 -3.60 -12.87 9.73
CA ARG A 78 -4.60 -12.16 8.91
C ARG A 78 -4.05 -10.95 8.17
N GLY A 79 -2.89 -10.44 8.58
CA GLY A 79 -2.16 -9.38 7.88
C GLY A 79 -1.24 -9.95 6.79
N LEU A 80 -0.79 -9.10 5.88
CA LEU A 80 0.06 -9.52 4.74
C LEU A 80 1.51 -9.00 4.84
N GLY A 81 1.94 -8.55 6.01
CA GLY A 81 3.23 -7.92 6.21
C GLY A 81 3.26 -6.47 5.75
N TYR A 82 4.39 -5.81 5.93
CA TYR A 82 4.59 -4.43 5.53
C TYR A 82 5.40 -4.31 4.26
N ALA A 83 4.93 -3.47 3.34
CA ALA A 83 5.69 -2.96 2.19
C ALA A 83 5.28 -1.52 1.92
N GLY A 84 6.24 -0.62 1.69
CA GLY A 84 5.94 0.77 1.37
C GLY A 84 5.30 0.93 -0.01
N SER A 85 4.17 1.63 -0.10
CA SER A 85 3.47 1.93 -1.35
C SER A 85 4.38 2.65 -2.36
N GLN A 86 4.28 2.31 -3.64
CA GLN A 86 5.02 3.01 -4.68
C GLN A 86 4.37 4.38 -4.97
N PRO A 87 5.14 5.47 -5.10
CA PRO A 87 4.57 6.81 -5.27
C PRO A 87 3.74 6.97 -6.54
N THR A 88 4.20 6.44 -7.68
CA THR A 88 3.48 6.62 -8.96
C THR A 88 2.06 6.07 -8.95
N PRO A 89 1.77 4.81 -8.52
CA PRO A 89 0.40 4.31 -8.44
C PRO A 89 -0.49 5.13 -7.51
N VAL A 90 0.04 5.57 -6.37
CA VAL A 90 -0.73 6.40 -5.42
C VAL A 90 -1.09 7.74 -6.07
N ARG A 91 -0.13 8.44 -6.69
CA ARG A 91 -0.38 9.72 -7.37
C ARG A 91 -1.37 9.56 -8.52
N VAL A 92 -1.21 8.55 -9.38
CA VAL A 92 -2.17 8.27 -10.47
C VAL A 92 -3.59 8.05 -9.94
N ALA A 93 -3.73 7.37 -8.80
CA ALA A 93 -5.02 7.20 -8.16
C ALA A 93 -5.60 8.55 -7.71
N LEU A 94 -4.82 9.34 -6.96
CA LEU A 94 -5.28 10.62 -6.40
C LEU A 94 -5.54 11.67 -7.49
N ASP A 95 -4.73 11.72 -8.54
CA ASP A 95 -4.92 12.61 -9.70
C ASP A 95 -6.23 12.34 -10.46
N SER A 96 -6.80 11.14 -10.31
CA SER A 96 -8.07 10.76 -10.94
C SER A 96 -9.31 11.16 -10.13
N LEU A 97 -9.12 11.66 -8.90
CA LEU A 97 -10.22 12.03 -7.99
C LEU A 97 -10.47 13.55 -8.02
N PRO A 98 -11.73 13.98 -8.06
CA PRO A 98 -12.10 15.40 -8.02
C PRO A 98 -12.19 15.93 -6.59
N ASP A 99 -12.08 17.24 -6.42
CA ASP A 99 -12.46 18.02 -5.22
C ASP A 99 -11.84 17.50 -3.91
N LEU A 100 -10.55 17.13 -3.94
CA LEU A 100 -9.85 16.47 -2.81
C LEU A 100 -9.87 17.32 -1.52
N GLU A 101 -9.98 18.65 -1.62
CA GLU A 101 -10.08 19.57 -0.48
C GLU A 101 -11.32 19.34 0.40
N ARG A 102 -12.29 18.58 -0.09
CA ARG A 102 -13.51 18.24 0.67
C ARG A 102 -13.36 16.94 1.45
N PHE A 103 -12.39 16.10 1.09
CA PHE A 103 -12.25 14.74 1.60
C PHE A 103 -11.24 14.65 2.73
N ALA A 104 -11.53 13.79 3.70
CA ALA A 104 -10.53 13.20 4.56
C ALA A 104 -9.89 12.00 3.83
N PHE A 105 -8.55 11.92 3.82
CA PHE A 105 -7.84 10.72 3.36
C PHE A 105 -7.61 9.79 4.56
N PHE A 106 -8.03 8.54 4.44
CA PHE A 106 -7.95 7.54 5.49
C PHE A 106 -7.19 6.31 4.99
N ASP A 107 -5.98 6.08 5.53
CA ASP A 107 -5.09 4.97 5.14
C ASP A 107 -5.25 3.80 6.11
N MET A 108 -5.78 2.68 5.63
CA MET A 108 -6.04 1.47 6.41
C MET A 108 -4.85 0.52 6.41
N GLY A 109 -4.15 0.43 7.54
CA GLY A 109 -2.87 -0.26 7.63
C GLY A 109 -1.76 0.60 7.02
N CYS A 110 -1.60 1.82 7.53
CA CYS A 110 -0.73 2.83 6.92
C CYS A 110 0.77 2.51 7.04
N GLY A 111 1.15 1.50 7.80
CA GLY A 111 2.52 1.11 8.01
C GLY A 111 3.38 2.29 8.48
N LYS A 112 4.49 2.54 7.77
CA LYS A 112 5.39 3.67 8.04
C LYS A 112 4.92 5.00 7.41
N GLY A 113 3.69 5.09 6.90
CA GLY A 113 3.02 6.31 6.48
C GLY A 113 3.37 6.85 5.10
N ARG A 114 3.99 6.06 4.18
CA ARG A 114 4.40 6.59 2.87
C ARG A 114 3.20 7.11 2.04
N ALA A 115 2.08 6.37 2.00
CA ALA A 115 0.91 6.83 1.26
C ALA A 115 0.32 8.12 1.83
N LEU A 116 0.33 8.30 3.16
CA LEU A 116 -0.07 9.54 3.82
C LEU A 116 0.83 10.72 3.45
N ILE A 117 2.16 10.49 3.37
CA ILE A 117 3.11 11.52 2.97
C ILE A 117 2.88 11.92 1.51
N ILE A 118 2.62 10.97 0.62
CA ILE A 118 2.23 11.26 -0.77
C ILE A 118 0.90 12.01 -0.79
N ALA A 119 -0.10 11.58 -0.02
CA ALA A 119 -1.39 12.26 0.06
C ALA A 119 -1.27 13.70 0.59
N SER A 120 -0.25 14.01 1.42
CA SER A 120 0.01 15.37 1.87
C SER A 120 0.45 16.34 0.76
N GLU A 121 0.80 15.84 -0.42
CA GLU A 121 1.05 16.66 -1.62
C GLU A 121 -0.26 17.24 -2.21
N TYR A 122 -1.41 16.76 -1.75
CA TYR A 122 -2.76 17.10 -2.23
C TYR A 122 -3.53 17.87 -1.16
N PRO A 123 -4.53 18.68 -1.54
CA PRO A 123 -5.25 19.56 -0.61
C PRO A 123 -6.32 18.84 0.22
N PHE A 124 -6.03 17.66 0.75
CA PHE A 124 -6.99 16.95 1.60
C PHE A 124 -7.35 17.75 2.85
N LYS A 125 -8.61 17.68 3.28
CA LYS A 125 -9.11 18.30 4.51
C LYS A 125 -8.40 17.77 5.76
N SER A 126 -8.10 16.47 5.79
CA SER A 126 -7.37 15.80 6.86
C SER A 126 -6.72 14.52 6.34
N LEU A 127 -5.61 14.11 6.99
CA LEU A 127 -4.88 12.89 6.68
C LEU A 127 -4.77 12.04 7.93
N VAL A 128 -5.39 10.87 7.92
CA VAL A 128 -5.45 9.96 9.05
C VAL A 128 -4.99 8.57 8.59
N GLY A 129 -4.00 8.02 9.27
CA GLY A 129 -3.58 6.64 9.11
C GLY A 129 -3.87 5.83 10.37
N VAL A 130 -4.22 4.58 10.18
CA VAL A 130 -4.37 3.61 11.26
C VAL A 130 -3.43 2.46 11.03
N GLU A 131 -2.63 2.14 12.05
CA GLU A 131 -1.68 1.03 12.00
C GLU A 131 -1.79 0.22 13.30
N TYR A 132 -1.77 -1.08 13.16
CA TYR A 132 -1.89 -2.01 14.29
C TYR A 132 -0.54 -2.34 14.94
N ALA A 133 0.55 -2.40 14.13
CA ALA A 133 1.89 -2.70 14.63
C ALA A 133 2.53 -1.45 15.27
N PRO A 134 2.87 -1.49 16.58
CA PRO A 134 3.38 -0.33 17.31
C PRO A 134 4.66 0.25 16.71
N ASP A 135 5.58 -0.59 16.29
CA ASP A 135 6.86 -0.22 15.70
C ASP A 135 6.69 0.46 14.33
N LEU A 136 5.74 0.02 13.50
CA LEU A 136 5.40 0.68 12.24
C LEU A 136 4.70 2.02 12.49
N ALA A 137 3.74 2.06 13.41
CA ALA A 137 3.01 3.29 13.76
C ALA A 137 3.95 4.37 14.33
N GLU A 138 4.89 3.98 15.20
CA GLU A 138 5.90 4.90 15.73
C GLU A 138 6.79 5.45 14.61
N ARG A 139 7.29 4.58 13.74
CA ARG A 139 8.09 5.01 12.58
C ARG A 139 7.28 5.92 11.64
N GLY A 140 6.03 5.61 11.42
CA GLY A 140 5.12 6.44 10.63
C GLY A 140 4.96 7.85 11.21
N ARG A 141 4.82 7.98 12.53
CA ARG A 141 4.75 9.29 13.22
C ARG A 141 6.04 10.09 13.09
N LEU A 142 7.21 9.43 13.19
CA LEU A 142 8.50 10.07 12.95
C LEU A 142 8.62 10.57 11.51
N ASN A 143 8.23 9.77 10.53
CA ASN A 143 8.20 10.18 9.12
C ASN A 143 7.23 11.35 8.88
N ALA A 144 6.06 11.33 9.51
CA ALA A 144 5.09 12.42 9.44
C ALA A 144 5.65 13.74 10.05
N ALA A 145 6.38 13.65 11.15
CA ALA A 145 7.04 14.80 11.76
C ALA A 145 8.11 15.41 10.84
N ILE A 146 8.97 14.58 10.22
CA ILE A 146 9.95 15.02 9.22
C ILE A 146 9.27 15.74 8.06
N CYS A 147 8.15 15.15 7.56
CA CYS A 147 7.38 15.77 6.49
C CYS A 147 6.80 17.13 6.90
N ALA A 148 6.23 17.24 8.10
CA ALA A 148 5.65 18.48 8.62
C ALA A 148 6.72 19.59 8.85
N GLU A 149 7.92 19.23 9.29
CA GLU A 149 9.03 20.17 9.41
C GLU A 149 9.47 20.71 8.05
N ARG A 150 9.53 19.84 7.04
CA ARG A 150 9.99 20.19 5.70
C ARG A 150 8.94 20.93 4.86
N TYR A 151 7.67 20.64 5.09
CA TYR A 151 6.52 21.17 4.33
C TYR A 151 5.40 21.61 5.28
N PRO A 152 5.62 22.69 6.06
CA PRO A 152 4.66 23.13 7.08
C PRO A 152 3.32 23.60 6.50
N GLU A 153 3.25 23.88 5.19
CA GLU A 153 2.03 24.27 4.49
C GLU A 153 1.11 23.10 4.17
N ARG A 154 1.60 21.86 4.23
CA ARG A 154 0.82 20.67 3.92
C ARG A 154 -0.11 20.29 5.07
N THR A 155 -1.20 19.60 4.73
CA THR A 155 -2.12 19.03 5.74
C THR A 155 -1.37 18.11 6.69
N ALA A 156 -1.52 18.33 7.99
CA ALA A 156 -0.87 17.53 9.03
C ALA A 156 -1.34 16.07 9.00
N ILE A 157 -0.39 15.14 9.17
CA ILE A 157 -0.65 13.70 9.17
C ILE A 157 -0.82 13.22 10.61
N ARG A 158 -1.95 12.54 10.88
CA ARG A 158 -2.19 11.82 12.14
C ARG A 158 -2.11 10.33 11.92
N ILE A 159 -1.36 9.61 12.77
CA ILE A 159 -1.27 8.15 12.77
C ILE A 159 -1.68 7.61 14.13
N ASP A 160 -2.75 6.82 14.15
CA ASP A 160 -3.30 6.20 15.34
C ASP A 160 -2.89 4.72 15.40
N LEU A 161 -2.46 4.28 16.59
CA LEU A 161 -2.22 2.88 16.87
C LEU A 161 -3.55 2.22 17.22
N ALA A 162 -4.16 1.51 16.26
CA ALA A 162 -5.46 0.88 16.43
C ALA A 162 -5.72 -0.18 15.35
N ASP A 163 -6.78 -0.97 15.55
CA ASP A 163 -7.29 -1.90 14.55
C ASP A 163 -8.15 -1.13 13.51
N ALA A 164 -7.68 -1.09 12.27
CA ALA A 164 -8.37 -0.41 11.18
C ALA A 164 -9.75 -1.01 10.87
N THR A 165 -9.99 -2.29 11.18
CA THR A 165 -11.27 -2.97 10.92
C THR A 165 -12.38 -2.57 11.90
N THR A 166 -12.04 -1.92 13.00
CA THR A 166 -12.99 -1.44 14.03
C THR A 166 -12.90 0.06 14.25
N TYR A 167 -12.00 0.74 13.54
CA TYR A 167 -11.78 2.17 13.70
C TYR A 167 -12.95 2.97 13.11
N THR A 168 -13.37 4.03 13.81
CA THR A 168 -14.41 4.94 13.31
C THR A 168 -13.85 5.88 12.27
N PHE A 169 -14.42 5.90 11.09
CA PHE A 169 -14.01 6.82 10.03
C PHE A 169 -14.18 8.30 10.43
N PRO A 170 -13.32 9.19 9.90
CA PRO A 170 -13.52 10.63 10.01
C PRO A 170 -14.91 11.06 9.50
N GLU A 171 -15.45 12.15 10.05
CA GLU A 171 -16.71 12.74 9.58
C GLU A 171 -16.55 13.38 8.20
N GLY A 172 -17.67 13.43 7.44
CA GLY A 172 -17.75 14.02 6.11
C GLY A 172 -17.29 13.10 4.99
N ASP A 173 -16.84 13.68 3.90
CA ASP A 173 -16.44 12.96 2.68
C ASP A 173 -15.12 12.20 2.90
N LEU A 174 -15.00 10.99 2.34
CA LEU A 174 -13.88 10.08 2.58
C LEU A 174 -13.22 9.61 1.29
N VAL A 175 -11.88 9.57 1.31
CA VAL A 175 -11.06 8.70 0.48
C VAL A 175 -10.46 7.63 1.40
N VAL A 176 -10.92 6.39 1.27
CA VAL A 176 -10.39 5.22 1.98
C VAL A 176 -9.31 4.59 1.10
N PHE A 177 -8.10 4.52 1.61
CA PHE A 177 -6.95 3.95 0.91
C PHE A 177 -6.55 2.60 1.51
N LEU A 178 -6.25 1.64 0.63
CA LEU A 178 -5.73 0.32 0.99
C LEU A 178 -4.56 -0.05 0.07
N TYR A 179 -3.47 -0.52 0.66
CA TYR A 179 -2.37 -1.16 -0.07
C TYR A 179 -2.30 -2.63 0.32
N ASN A 180 -3.30 -3.42 -0.11
CA ASN A 180 -3.41 -4.85 0.17
C ASN A 180 -3.10 -5.24 1.63
N PRO A 181 -3.73 -4.61 2.63
CA PRO A 181 -3.33 -4.78 4.02
C PRO A 181 -3.86 -6.06 4.66
N PHE A 182 -4.92 -6.67 4.09
CA PHE A 182 -5.71 -7.71 4.75
C PHE A 182 -6.08 -8.86 3.81
N GLN A 183 -6.37 -10.03 4.42
CA GLN A 183 -7.06 -11.13 3.75
C GLN A 183 -8.55 -10.81 3.53
N ALA A 184 -9.20 -11.55 2.62
CA ALA A 184 -10.57 -11.28 2.17
C ALA A 184 -11.59 -11.09 3.30
N GLU A 185 -11.53 -11.93 4.35
CA GLU A 185 -12.45 -11.83 5.50
C GLU A 185 -12.41 -10.46 6.22
N LEU A 186 -11.21 -9.86 6.30
CA LEU A 186 -11.07 -8.52 6.90
C LEU A 186 -11.46 -7.43 5.90
N VAL A 187 -11.22 -7.64 4.60
CA VAL A 187 -11.68 -6.72 3.55
C VAL A 187 -13.21 -6.66 3.54
N GLU A 188 -13.92 -7.79 3.72
CA GLU A 188 -15.37 -7.79 3.87
C GLU A 188 -15.86 -6.96 5.07
N LYS A 189 -15.13 -6.99 6.21
CA LYS A 189 -15.47 -6.12 7.36
C LYS A 189 -15.29 -4.64 6.99
N VAL A 190 -14.20 -4.32 6.29
CA VAL A 190 -13.94 -2.96 5.80
C VAL A 190 -15.08 -2.49 4.89
N VAL A 191 -15.53 -3.32 3.96
CA VAL A 191 -16.67 -3.00 3.07
C VAL A 191 -17.91 -2.71 3.90
N ARG A 192 -18.26 -3.57 4.87
CA ARG A 192 -19.42 -3.34 5.76
C ARG A 192 -19.30 -2.05 6.56
N ASN A 193 -18.09 -1.71 7.05
CA ASN A 193 -17.87 -0.46 7.77
C ASN A 193 -18.06 0.77 6.87
N ILE A 194 -17.61 0.69 5.60
CA ILE A 194 -17.83 1.75 4.60
C ILE A 194 -19.34 1.89 4.29
N GLU A 195 -20.04 0.79 4.10
CA GLU A 195 -21.50 0.78 3.88
C GLU A 195 -22.25 1.41 5.07
N ALA A 196 -21.88 1.04 6.29
CA ALA A 196 -22.45 1.63 7.51
C ALA A 196 -22.13 3.13 7.62
N ALA A 197 -20.95 3.56 7.21
CA ALA A 197 -20.59 4.98 7.19
C ALA A 197 -21.40 5.78 6.16
N ILE A 198 -21.74 5.18 5.01
CA ILE A 198 -22.64 5.77 4.00
C ILE A 198 -24.08 5.83 4.55
N ASP A 199 -24.55 4.79 5.24
CA ASP A 199 -25.89 4.75 5.83
C ASP A 199 -26.08 5.78 6.94
N SER A 200 -25.05 5.99 7.76
CA SER A 200 -25.09 6.95 8.86
C SER A 200 -25.13 8.40 8.41
N ASP A 201 -24.63 8.68 7.19
CA ASP A 201 -24.67 10.02 6.57
C ASP A 201 -24.92 9.89 5.07
N PRO A 202 -26.20 9.97 4.65
CA PRO A 202 -26.57 9.86 3.22
C PRO A 202 -25.97 10.97 2.32
N SER A 203 -25.47 12.07 2.90
CA SER A 203 -24.79 13.13 2.16
C SER A 203 -23.31 12.85 1.92
N ARG A 204 -22.75 11.86 2.59
CA ARG A 204 -21.35 11.47 2.51
C ARG A 204 -21.00 10.96 1.12
N ARG A 205 -19.88 11.46 0.59
CA ARG A 205 -19.27 10.97 -0.63
C ARG A 205 -18.05 10.10 -0.25
N VAL A 206 -17.91 8.95 -0.90
CA VAL A 206 -16.85 8.01 -0.59
C VAL A 206 -16.14 7.59 -1.88
N PHE A 207 -14.80 7.68 -1.87
CA PHE A 207 -13.94 6.94 -2.77
C PHE A 207 -13.20 5.86 -2.00
N VAL A 208 -13.02 4.69 -2.60
CA VAL A 208 -12.15 3.64 -2.10
C VAL A 208 -11.06 3.43 -3.12
N VAL A 209 -9.81 3.65 -2.73
CA VAL A 209 -8.61 3.44 -3.55
C VAL A 209 -7.91 2.18 -3.05
N TYR A 210 -7.83 1.15 -3.87
CA TYR A 210 -7.17 -0.10 -3.53
C TYR A 210 -6.00 -0.35 -4.50
N CYS A 211 -4.79 -0.17 -4.00
CA CYS A 211 -3.56 -0.53 -4.71
C CYS A 211 -3.19 -1.98 -4.44
N ASN A 212 -2.68 -2.67 -5.47
CA ASN A 212 -2.37 -4.10 -5.43
C ASN A 212 -3.53 -4.97 -4.91
N PRO A 213 -4.75 -4.83 -5.46
CA PRO A 213 -5.95 -5.41 -4.90
C PRO A 213 -6.00 -6.93 -5.12
N VAL A 214 -6.20 -7.68 -4.05
CA VAL A 214 -6.38 -9.15 -4.08
C VAL A 214 -7.82 -9.57 -3.79
N SER A 215 -8.62 -8.69 -3.22
CA SER A 215 -10.00 -8.95 -2.81
C SER A 215 -10.99 -7.99 -3.46
N VAL A 216 -10.83 -7.77 -4.77
CA VAL A 216 -11.68 -6.88 -5.59
C VAL A 216 -13.15 -7.27 -5.48
N HIS A 217 -13.44 -8.57 -5.48
CA HIS A 217 -14.79 -9.12 -5.41
C HIS A 217 -15.58 -8.65 -4.17
N CYS A 218 -14.90 -8.39 -3.04
CA CYS A 218 -15.57 -7.89 -1.83
C CYS A 218 -16.20 -6.50 -2.06
N PHE A 219 -15.49 -5.62 -2.77
CA PHE A 219 -16.00 -4.28 -3.10
C PHE A 219 -17.01 -4.31 -4.23
N ASP A 220 -16.81 -5.17 -5.23
CA ASP A 220 -17.74 -5.32 -6.36
C ASP A 220 -19.10 -5.92 -5.94
N ALA A 221 -19.12 -6.72 -4.87
CA ALA A 221 -20.34 -7.28 -4.29
C ALA A 221 -21.17 -6.24 -3.49
N SER A 222 -20.57 -5.09 -3.14
CA SER A 222 -21.26 -4.06 -2.39
C SER A 222 -22.37 -3.38 -3.21
N PRO A 223 -23.62 -3.31 -2.70
CA PRO A 223 -24.68 -2.59 -3.37
C PRO A 223 -24.52 -1.06 -3.32
N LYS A 224 -23.56 -0.54 -2.52
CA LYS A 224 -23.34 0.89 -2.27
C LYS A 224 -22.13 1.45 -2.97
N LEU A 225 -21.31 0.59 -3.58
CA LEU A 225 -20.07 0.96 -4.25
C LEU A 225 -20.13 0.58 -5.73
N VAL A 226 -19.68 1.48 -6.59
CA VAL A 226 -19.58 1.26 -8.02
C VAL A 226 -18.15 1.49 -8.45
N ARG A 227 -17.58 0.55 -9.20
CA ARG A 227 -16.23 0.69 -9.74
C ARG A 227 -16.18 1.87 -10.72
N ARG A 228 -15.27 2.81 -10.44
CA ARG A 228 -15.06 4.02 -11.24
C ARG A 228 -13.82 3.91 -12.13
N PHE A 229 -12.77 3.26 -11.63
CA PHE A 229 -11.45 3.25 -12.23
C PHE A 229 -10.79 1.89 -11.99
N ALA A 230 -10.14 1.34 -13.02
CA ALA A 230 -9.28 0.18 -12.88
C ALA A 230 -8.15 0.28 -13.90
N LYS A 231 -6.89 0.29 -13.44
CA LYS A 231 -5.74 0.48 -14.32
C LYS A 231 -4.50 -0.22 -13.77
N GLN A 232 -3.73 -0.81 -14.67
CA GLN A 232 -2.37 -1.21 -14.39
C GLN A 232 -1.45 -0.01 -14.60
N VAL A 233 -0.78 0.43 -13.55
CA VAL A 233 0.03 1.64 -13.51
C VAL A 233 1.51 1.25 -13.51
N PRO A 234 2.26 1.52 -14.58
CA PRO A 234 3.69 1.28 -14.59
C PRO A 234 4.41 2.23 -13.63
N TYR A 235 5.41 1.69 -12.91
CA TYR A 235 6.25 2.50 -12.04
C TYR A 235 7.10 3.47 -12.83
N ALA A 236 7.33 4.67 -12.31
CA ALA A 236 8.31 5.59 -12.84
C ALA A 236 9.70 4.91 -12.90
N ALA A 237 10.55 5.35 -13.84
CA ALA A 237 11.88 4.77 -14.01
C ALA A 237 12.72 4.82 -12.72
N SER A 238 12.54 5.85 -11.89
CA SER A 238 13.20 6.02 -10.60
C SER A 238 12.72 5.05 -9.52
N GLU A 239 11.53 4.46 -9.66
CA GLU A 239 10.92 3.55 -8.69
C GLU A 239 11.17 2.08 -8.99
N ARG A 240 11.58 1.78 -10.24
CA ARG A 240 11.83 0.40 -10.67
C ARG A 240 13.00 -0.21 -9.89
N GLY A 241 12.80 -1.45 -9.44
CA GLY A 241 13.79 -2.18 -8.65
C GLY A 241 13.80 -1.82 -7.14
N PHE A 242 12.81 -1.05 -6.67
CA PHE A 242 12.58 -0.80 -5.24
C PHE A 242 11.32 -1.50 -4.70
N GLY A 243 10.79 -2.43 -5.45
CA GLY A 243 9.67 -3.32 -5.13
C GLY A 243 9.74 -4.58 -6.01
N PRO A 244 8.79 -5.53 -5.84
CA PRO A 244 8.82 -6.81 -6.55
C PRO A 244 8.39 -6.69 -8.01
N ASN A 245 7.70 -5.61 -8.37
CA ASN A 245 7.03 -5.41 -9.64
C ASN A 245 7.63 -4.23 -10.42
N ILE A 246 7.20 -4.08 -11.65
CA ILE A 246 7.50 -2.91 -12.52
C ILE A 246 6.26 -2.03 -12.73
N ASP A 247 5.11 -2.50 -12.27
CA ASP A 247 3.80 -1.87 -12.33
C ASP A 247 2.93 -2.36 -11.18
N GLU A 248 1.78 -1.75 -11.00
CA GLU A 248 0.82 -2.10 -9.98
C GLU A 248 -0.61 -1.85 -10.43
N THR A 249 -1.52 -2.73 -10.05
CA THR A 249 -2.95 -2.55 -10.30
C THR A 249 -3.52 -1.59 -9.27
N VAL A 250 -4.29 -0.62 -9.75
CA VAL A 250 -5.07 0.32 -8.94
C VAL A 250 -6.53 0.21 -9.34
N VAL A 251 -7.41 0.01 -8.36
CA VAL A 251 -8.85 0.00 -8.55
C VAL A 251 -9.48 1.03 -7.62
N ILE A 252 -10.45 1.79 -8.14
CA ILE A 252 -11.18 2.80 -7.39
C ILE A 252 -12.67 2.53 -7.51
N TRP A 253 -13.35 2.48 -6.36
CA TRP A 253 -14.81 2.50 -6.26
C TRP A 253 -15.27 3.86 -5.74
N GLN A 254 -16.51 4.20 -6.05
CA GLN A 254 -17.19 5.36 -5.50
C GLN A 254 -18.56 4.99 -4.97
N GLY A 255 -19.03 5.72 -3.96
CA GLY A 255 -20.32 5.49 -3.32
C GLY A 255 -20.86 6.70 -2.56
N GLY A 256 -21.98 6.50 -1.86
CA GLY A 256 -22.69 7.56 -1.15
C GLY A 256 -23.32 8.58 -2.09
N ALA A 257 -23.22 9.86 -1.77
CA ALA A 257 -23.82 10.95 -2.55
C ALA A 257 -23.08 11.28 -3.88
N LEU A 258 -22.09 10.47 -4.28
CA LEU A 258 -21.44 10.65 -5.59
C LEU A 258 -22.39 10.18 -6.72
N PRO A 259 -22.48 10.95 -7.82
CA PRO A 259 -23.22 10.50 -9.01
C PRO A 259 -22.58 9.23 -9.57
N ALA A 260 -23.38 8.38 -10.22
CA ALA A 260 -22.83 7.20 -10.88
C ALA A 260 -21.73 7.60 -11.89
N PRO A 261 -20.64 6.83 -12.00
CA PRO A 261 -19.57 7.14 -12.94
C PRO A 261 -20.11 7.10 -14.37
N THR A 262 -19.70 8.07 -15.18
CA THR A 262 -20.12 8.18 -16.59
C THR A 262 -19.48 7.13 -17.48
N GLU A 263 -18.31 6.61 -17.07
CA GLU A 263 -17.60 5.53 -17.74
C GLU A 263 -17.36 4.39 -16.74
N ARG A 264 -17.69 3.17 -17.13
CA ARG A 264 -17.30 1.98 -16.38
C ARG A 264 -15.86 1.61 -16.75
N ALA A 265 -15.04 1.38 -15.75
CA ALA A 265 -13.64 1.02 -15.92
C ALA A 265 -13.41 -0.46 -16.33
N ASP A 266 -14.45 -1.14 -16.81
CA ASP A 266 -14.43 -2.60 -17.01
C ASP A 266 -13.50 -3.07 -18.13
N ASP A 267 -13.09 -2.16 -19.03
CA ASP A 267 -12.39 -2.56 -20.28
C ASP A 267 -10.86 -2.68 -20.16
N VAL A 268 -10.25 -2.28 -19.05
CA VAL A 268 -8.79 -2.11 -18.99
C VAL A 268 -8.08 -3.25 -18.25
N ILE A 269 -8.74 -3.95 -17.35
CA ILE A 269 -8.16 -5.05 -16.57
C ILE A 269 -9.14 -6.19 -16.49
N GLN A 270 -8.77 -7.36 -17.05
CA GLN A 270 -9.50 -8.59 -16.84
C GLN A 270 -9.16 -9.14 -15.46
N PHE A 271 -10.13 -9.19 -14.58
CA PHE A 271 -10.00 -9.89 -13.30
C PHE A 271 -10.39 -11.35 -13.50
N ASN A 272 -9.67 -12.25 -12.86
CA ASN A 272 -10.09 -13.65 -12.78
C ASN A 272 -11.45 -13.73 -12.09
N GLU A 273 -12.21 -14.81 -12.30
CA GLU A 273 -13.53 -15.03 -11.68
C GLU A 273 -13.49 -14.96 -10.14
N ASP A 274 -12.34 -15.25 -9.53
CA ASP A 274 -12.08 -15.14 -8.11
C ASP A 274 -11.58 -13.73 -7.65
N GLY A 275 -11.53 -12.75 -8.55
CA GLY A 275 -11.06 -11.40 -8.25
C GLY A 275 -9.56 -11.25 -8.00
N THR A 276 -8.76 -12.31 -8.21
CA THR A 276 -7.34 -12.36 -7.83
C THR A 276 -6.37 -11.92 -8.93
N HIS A 277 -6.72 -10.93 -9.73
CA HIS A 277 -5.89 -10.48 -10.85
C HIS A 277 -4.46 -10.09 -10.46
N ALA A 278 -4.26 -9.46 -9.32
CA ALA A 278 -2.96 -9.03 -8.84
C ALA A 278 -1.95 -10.19 -8.64
N PHE A 279 -2.41 -11.44 -8.54
CA PHE A 279 -1.55 -12.61 -8.34
C PHE A 279 -0.82 -13.11 -9.58
N ILE A 280 -1.13 -12.67 -10.78
CA ILE A 280 -0.44 -13.15 -11.99
C ILE A 280 1.06 -12.85 -11.90
N HIS A 281 1.44 -11.72 -11.34
CA HIS A 281 2.84 -11.36 -11.15
C HIS A 281 3.50 -12.09 -9.97
N TYR A 282 2.80 -12.30 -8.86
CA TYR A 282 3.32 -13.04 -7.71
C TYR A 282 3.52 -14.53 -7.97
N ARG A 283 2.69 -15.18 -8.80
CA ARG A 283 2.84 -16.61 -9.15
C ARG A 283 4.07 -16.91 -9.99
N ARG A 284 4.64 -15.92 -10.70
CA ARG A 284 5.88 -16.12 -11.46
C ARG A 284 7.13 -16.17 -10.57
N TYR A 285 7.01 -15.80 -9.28
CA TYR A 285 8.12 -15.64 -8.36
C TYR A 285 8.04 -16.53 -7.10
N ARG A 286 7.04 -17.43 -7.02
CA ARG A 286 6.98 -18.46 -5.95
C ARG A 286 7.70 -19.75 -6.32
#